data_627b2d50997f4d1ff1b41d2088e85e08
#
_entry.id   627b2d50997f4d1ff1b41d2088e85e08
#
_cell.length_a   1.000
_cell.length_b   1.000
_cell.length_c   1.000
_cell.angle_alpha   90.00
_cell.angle_beta   90.00
_cell.angle_gamma   90.00
#
_symmetry.space_group_name_H-M   'P 1'
#
loop_
_entity.id
_entity.type
_entity.pdbx_description
1 polymer ?
#
loop_
_entity_poly.entity_id
_entity_poly.type
_entity_poly.pdbx_seq_one_letter_code
_entity_poly.pdbx_strand_id
1 'polypeptide(L)'
;MNLGLFDLDNTLLSGDSDYEWGQFLVDRGVLARGEYEAQNAAFFEQYKAGTLDIHEYLGFALRPLAAHTPQDLARWHGEFMRERVLPMITPGARALVRRHLAASELCAIVTATNSFVTAPIAREFGVPHLIATEPEARDGRFTGRVAGTPCFREGKIRRVDDWLAGMGRRLEDFDDSHFYSDSHNDLPLLERVRRPVAVDPDPQLAAEAARRGWPVITLR
;
A
#
# COMPACT_ATOMS: atom_id res chain seq x y z
N MET A 1 -23.67 2.95 -8.57
CA MET A 1 -22.42 3.63 -8.14
C MET A 1 -21.30 2.61 -8.13
N ASN A 2 -20.13 2.94 -8.68
CA ASN A 2 -19.01 2.01 -8.78
C ASN A 2 -17.95 2.29 -7.72
N LEU A 3 -17.08 1.28 -7.49
CA LEU A 3 -15.96 1.32 -6.53
C LEU A 3 -14.67 0.99 -7.24
N GLY A 4 -13.64 1.84 -7.07
CA GLY A 4 -12.28 1.61 -7.53
C GLY A 4 -11.32 1.47 -6.35
N LEU A 5 -10.80 0.28 -6.12
CA LEU A 5 -9.77 0.01 -5.13
C LEU A 5 -8.43 -0.21 -5.83
N PHE A 6 -7.37 0.36 -5.28
CA PHE A 6 -6.02 0.26 -5.84
C PHE A 6 -5.04 -0.14 -4.75
N ASP A 7 -4.33 -1.23 -4.95
CA ASP A 7 -3.09 -1.43 -4.23
C ASP A 7 -2.06 -0.38 -4.65
N LEU A 8 -1.01 -0.16 -3.87
CA LEU A 8 -0.07 0.93 -4.08
C LEU A 8 1.29 0.45 -4.59
N ASP A 9 2.00 -0.28 -3.74
CA ASP A 9 3.39 -0.67 -3.97
C ASP A 9 3.47 -1.72 -5.06
N ASN A 10 4.37 -1.54 -6.04
CA ASN A 10 4.47 -2.34 -7.25
C ASN A 10 3.20 -2.38 -8.14
N THR A 11 2.11 -1.74 -7.73
CA THR A 11 0.86 -1.59 -8.50
C THR A 11 0.76 -0.19 -9.11
N LEU A 12 0.40 0.84 -8.32
CA LEU A 12 0.38 2.25 -8.77
C LEU A 12 1.78 2.87 -8.80
N LEU A 13 2.68 2.40 -7.95
CA LEU A 13 4.11 2.73 -7.97
C LEU A 13 4.88 1.65 -8.73
N SER A 14 5.96 2.05 -9.41
CA SER A 14 6.89 1.11 -10.07
C SER A 14 7.90 0.48 -9.09
N GLY A 15 7.68 0.62 -7.78
CA GLY A 15 8.50 0.11 -6.70
C GLY A 15 7.73 0.03 -5.40
N ASP A 16 8.42 -0.34 -4.33
CA ASP A 16 7.87 -0.53 -2.98
C ASP A 16 8.23 0.68 -2.11
N SER A 17 7.21 1.47 -1.72
CA SER A 17 7.42 2.69 -0.95
C SER A 17 7.88 2.45 0.49
N ASP A 18 7.54 1.31 1.09
CA ASP A 18 7.97 0.97 2.45
C ASP A 18 9.45 0.55 2.47
N TYR A 19 9.85 -0.29 1.49
CA TYR A 19 11.25 -0.65 1.29
C TYR A 19 12.12 0.59 1.00
N GLU A 20 11.68 1.43 0.08
CA GLU A 20 12.41 2.65 -0.32
C GLU A 20 12.47 3.70 0.79
N TRP A 21 11.46 3.79 1.67
CA TRP A 21 11.52 4.65 2.86
C TRP A 21 12.68 4.25 3.77
N GLY A 22 12.83 2.96 4.03
CA GLY A 22 13.94 2.44 4.82
C GLY A 22 15.31 2.73 4.18
N GLN A 23 15.44 2.47 2.86
CA GLN A 23 16.68 2.76 2.12
C GLN A 23 17.01 4.25 2.12
N PHE A 24 16.02 5.10 1.94
CA PHE A 24 16.18 6.55 2.02
C PHE A 24 16.72 6.99 3.38
N LEU A 25 16.21 6.46 4.49
CA LEU A 25 16.73 6.77 5.82
C LEU A 25 18.16 6.26 6.05
N VAL A 26 18.52 5.11 5.47
CA VAL A 26 19.90 4.60 5.45
C VAL A 26 20.82 5.55 4.68
N ASP A 27 20.43 5.98 3.48
CA ASP A 27 21.21 6.88 2.65
C ASP A 27 21.41 8.27 3.29
N ARG A 28 20.49 8.69 4.16
CA ARG A 28 20.58 9.91 4.97
C ARG A 28 21.40 9.72 6.26
N GLY A 29 21.91 8.52 6.52
CA GLY A 29 22.65 8.20 7.74
C GLY A 29 21.79 8.21 9.01
N VAL A 30 20.47 8.14 8.87
CA VAL A 30 19.52 8.07 9.99
C VAL A 30 19.49 6.67 10.57
N LEU A 31 19.64 5.65 9.71
CA LEU A 31 19.67 4.24 10.09
C LEU A 31 21.04 3.63 9.76
N ALA A 32 21.50 2.68 10.58
CA ALA A 32 22.74 1.98 10.38
C ALA A 32 22.65 1.07 9.14
N ARG A 33 23.48 1.32 8.12
CA ARG A 33 23.37 0.70 6.79
C ARG A 33 23.33 -0.82 6.84
N GLY A 34 24.38 -1.46 7.35
CA GLY A 34 24.55 -2.91 7.20
C GLY A 34 23.45 -3.74 7.88
N GLU A 35 23.10 -3.40 9.12
CA GLU A 35 22.08 -4.13 9.88
C GLU A 35 20.67 -3.90 9.31
N TYR A 36 20.32 -2.64 9.02
CA TYR A 36 19.00 -2.31 8.54
C TYR A 36 18.74 -2.89 7.14
N GLU A 37 19.69 -2.73 6.21
CA GLU A 37 19.56 -3.26 4.85
C GLU A 37 19.40 -4.78 4.84
N ALA A 38 20.15 -5.51 5.67
CA ALA A 38 20.03 -6.96 5.77
C ALA A 38 18.65 -7.39 6.27
N GLN A 39 18.11 -6.74 7.31
CA GLN A 39 16.78 -7.02 7.83
C GLN A 39 15.70 -6.65 6.81
N ASN A 40 15.77 -5.48 6.18
CA ASN A 40 14.82 -5.01 5.18
C ASN A 40 14.76 -5.97 3.98
N ALA A 41 15.92 -6.40 3.47
CA ALA A 41 16.00 -7.38 2.39
C ALA A 41 15.40 -8.74 2.79
N ALA A 42 15.66 -9.21 4.02
CA ALA A 42 15.10 -10.47 4.50
C ALA A 42 13.56 -10.44 4.57
N PHE A 43 12.96 -9.35 5.07
CA PHE A 43 11.52 -9.18 5.08
C PHE A 43 10.91 -9.07 3.67
N PHE A 44 11.60 -8.40 2.76
CA PHE A 44 11.17 -8.32 1.37
C PHE A 44 11.13 -9.70 0.68
N GLU A 45 12.12 -10.56 0.92
CA GLU A 45 12.09 -11.94 0.43
C GLU A 45 10.96 -12.76 1.06
N GLN A 46 10.69 -12.60 2.36
CA GLN A 46 9.53 -13.25 3.01
C GLN A 46 8.20 -12.77 2.42
N TYR A 47 8.07 -11.48 2.10
CA TYR A 47 6.89 -10.92 1.44
C TYR A 47 6.65 -11.58 0.08
N LYS A 48 7.68 -11.67 -0.76
CA LYS A 48 7.61 -12.31 -2.09
C LYS A 48 7.30 -13.80 -1.99
N ALA A 49 7.84 -14.48 -0.98
CA ALA A 49 7.58 -15.89 -0.73
C ALA A 49 6.20 -16.16 -0.09
N GLY A 50 5.47 -15.13 0.32
CA GLY A 50 4.20 -15.27 1.03
C GLY A 50 4.34 -15.81 2.46
N THR A 51 5.52 -15.72 3.08
CA THR A 51 5.82 -16.23 4.42
C THR A 51 6.00 -15.15 5.48
N LEU A 52 5.78 -13.88 5.10
CA LEU A 52 5.97 -12.73 5.98
C LEU A 52 5.09 -12.80 7.22
N ASP A 53 5.71 -12.72 8.42
CA ASP A 53 4.99 -12.35 9.64
C ASP A 53 4.83 -10.83 9.66
N ILE A 54 3.59 -10.38 9.47
CA ILE A 54 3.28 -8.95 9.38
C ILE A 54 3.57 -8.21 10.70
N HIS A 55 3.42 -8.85 11.86
CA HIS A 55 3.65 -8.19 13.14
C HIS A 55 5.14 -8.01 13.42
N GLU A 56 5.98 -8.99 13.08
CA GLU A 56 7.44 -8.86 13.15
C GLU A 56 7.93 -7.75 12.21
N TYR A 57 7.44 -7.77 10.97
CA TYR A 57 7.78 -6.74 9.99
C TYR A 57 7.39 -5.33 10.46
N LEU A 58 6.16 -5.15 10.93
CA LEU A 58 5.70 -3.83 11.39
C LEU A 58 6.45 -3.38 12.66
N GLY A 59 6.84 -4.31 13.54
CA GLY A 59 7.73 -4.00 14.65
C GLY A 59 9.10 -3.47 14.22
N PHE A 60 9.58 -3.89 13.04
CA PHE A 60 10.80 -3.37 12.41
C PHE A 60 10.54 -2.04 11.68
N ALA A 61 9.57 -1.99 10.76
CA ALA A 61 9.29 -0.87 9.88
C ALA A 61 8.86 0.41 10.61
N LEU A 62 8.16 0.28 11.75
CA LEU A 62 7.68 1.42 12.53
C LEU A 62 8.67 1.95 13.57
N ARG A 63 9.79 1.24 13.84
CA ARG A 63 10.83 1.73 14.79
C ARG A 63 11.35 3.12 14.47
N PRO A 64 11.68 3.46 13.20
CA PRO A 64 12.16 4.80 12.86
C PRO A 64 11.14 5.90 13.19
N LEU A 65 9.83 5.62 13.06
CA LEU A 65 8.79 6.60 13.38
C LEU A 65 8.78 6.93 14.88
N ALA A 66 8.98 5.93 15.74
CA ALA A 66 9.03 6.13 17.19
C ALA A 66 10.31 6.81 17.68
N ALA A 67 11.42 6.60 16.96
CA ALA A 67 12.74 7.08 17.37
C ALA A 67 12.97 8.58 17.09
N HIS A 68 12.15 9.19 16.21
CA HIS A 68 12.39 10.54 15.73
C HIS A 68 11.25 11.50 16.00
N THR A 69 11.53 12.81 15.92
CA THR A 69 10.50 13.84 16.14
C THR A 69 9.55 13.94 14.95
N PRO A 70 8.29 14.35 15.15
CA PRO A 70 7.36 14.59 14.03
C PRO A 70 7.90 15.59 13.00
N GLN A 71 8.68 16.57 13.42
CA GLN A 71 9.30 17.57 12.56
C GLN A 71 10.37 16.96 11.65
N ASP A 72 11.26 16.10 12.21
CA ASP A 72 12.27 15.40 11.42
C ASP A 72 11.64 14.45 10.42
N LEU A 73 10.65 13.67 10.88
CA LEU A 73 9.90 12.74 10.05
C LEU A 73 9.20 13.47 8.88
N ALA A 74 8.55 14.60 9.14
CA ALA A 74 7.88 15.40 8.10
C ALA A 74 8.87 15.96 7.08
N ARG A 75 10.03 16.46 7.54
CA ARG A 75 11.10 16.97 6.67
C ARG A 75 11.63 15.86 5.76
N TRP A 76 12.03 14.72 6.32
CA TRP A 76 12.51 13.57 5.55
C TRP A 76 11.47 13.02 4.60
N HIS A 77 10.21 12.97 5.03
CA HIS A 77 9.13 12.52 4.14
C HIS A 77 8.96 13.43 2.92
N GLY A 78 9.06 14.75 3.10
CA GLY A 78 9.02 15.70 1.98
C GLY A 78 10.18 15.51 0.99
N GLU A 79 11.37 15.17 1.47
CA GLU A 79 12.54 14.82 0.64
C GLU A 79 12.33 13.46 -0.05
N PHE A 80 11.88 12.45 0.68
CA PHE A 80 11.56 11.12 0.18
C PHE A 80 10.53 11.17 -0.97
N MET A 81 9.46 11.94 -0.81
CA MET A 81 8.48 12.13 -1.88
C MET A 81 9.14 12.61 -3.18
N ARG A 82 10.00 13.63 -3.10
CA ARG A 82 10.64 14.18 -4.30
C ARG A 82 11.67 13.26 -4.93
N GLU A 83 12.49 12.60 -4.10
CA GLU A 83 13.67 11.87 -4.57
C GLU A 83 13.36 10.44 -4.95
N ARG A 84 12.37 9.80 -4.30
CA ARG A 84 12.05 8.39 -4.46
C ARG A 84 10.65 8.15 -5.01
N VAL A 85 9.61 8.76 -4.41
CA VAL A 85 8.23 8.42 -4.75
C VAL A 85 7.82 8.98 -6.12
N LEU A 86 8.03 10.27 -6.36
CA LEU A 86 7.60 10.88 -7.62
C LEU A 86 8.17 10.19 -8.87
N PRO A 87 9.44 9.75 -8.89
CA PRO A 87 9.98 8.98 -10.01
C PRO A 87 9.32 7.60 -10.21
N MET A 88 8.73 7.01 -9.16
CA MET A 88 8.04 5.72 -9.26
C MET A 88 6.60 5.85 -9.77
N ILE A 89 6.03 7.05 -9.85
CA ILE A 89 4.67 7.26 -10.36
C ILE A 89 4.68 7.31 -11.89
N THR A 90 4.15 6.26 -12.52
CA THR A 90 4.11 6.16 -13.98
C THR A 90 2.95 6.94 -14.60
N PRO A 91 3.04 7.34 -15.87
CA PRO A 91 1.91 7.91 -16.61
C PRO A 91 0.69 6.97 -16.68
N GLY A 92 0.94 5.65 -16.80
CA GLY A 92 -0.10 4.62 -16.82
C GLY A 92 -0.92 4.57 -15.53
N ALA A 93 -0.24 4.60 -14.38
CA ALA A 93 -0.88 4.63 -13.06
C ALA A 93 -1.74 5.90 -12.88
N ARG A 94 -1.20 7.08 -13.24
CA ARG A 94 -1.96 8.32 -13.19
C ARG A 94 -3.20 8.29 -14.11
N ALA A 95 -3.07 7.72 -15.31
CA ALA A 95 -4.19 7.62 -16.25
C ALA A 95 -5.28 6.67 -15.73
N LEU A 96 -4.89 5.53 -15.13
CA LEU A 96 -5.82 4.59 -14.50
C LEU A 96 -6.64 5.27 -13.40
N VAL A 97 -5.98 5.88 -12.42
CA VAL A 97 -6.65 6.55 -11.29
C VAL A 97 -7.57 7.68 -11.77
N ARG A 98 -7.08 8.54 -12.68
CA ARG A 98 -7.89 9.64 -13.23
C ARG A 98 -9.16 9.15 -13.93
N ARG A 99 -9.11 8.02 -14.63
CA ARG A 99 -10.29 7.44 -15.29
C ARG A 99 -11.40 7.11 -14.29
N HIS A 100 -11.06 6.47 -13.16
CA HIS A 100 -12.03 6.15 -12.11
C HIS A 100 -12.56 7.40 -11.40
N LEU A 101 -11.68 8.35 -11.08
CA LEU A 101 -12.09 9.62 -10.48
C LEU A 101 -12.99 10.45 -11.40
N ALA A 102 -12.70 10.50 -12.71
CA ALA A 102 -13.52 11.22 -13.69
C ALA A 102 -14.90 10.57 -13.90
N ALA A 103 -15.02 9.26 -13.67
CA ALA A 103 -16.30 8.55 -13.68
C ALA A 103 -17.11 8.74 -12.38
N SER A 104 -16.63 9.57 -11.45
CA SER A 104 -17.25 9.81 -10.14
C SER A 104 -17.46 8.53 -9.32
N GLU A 105 -16.54 7.58 -9.46
CA GLU A 105 -16.53 6.37 -8.65
C GLU A 105 -15.99 6.66 -7.24
N LEU A 106 -16.42 5.86 -6.26
CA LEU A 106 -15.79 5.88 -4.94
C LEU A 106 -14.41 5.21 -5.08
N CYS A 107 -13.34 5.95 -4.78
CA CYS A 107 -11.98 5.49 -4.98
C CYS A 107 -11.21 5.45 -3.67
N ALA A 108 -10.47 4.35 -3.42
CA ALA A 108 -9.54 4.24 -2.29
C ALA A 108 -8.25 3.53 -2.71
N ILE A 109 -7.12 3.99 -2.14
CA ILE A 109 -5.88 3.20 -2.11
C ILE A 109 -5.97 2.25 -0.92
N VAL A 110 -5.62 0.96 -1.13
CA VAL A 110 -5.66 -0.10 -0.12
C VAL A 110 -4.27 -0.75 -0.05
N THR A 111 -3.48 -0.41 0.95
CA THR A 111 -2.06 -0.82 1.01
C THR A 111 -1.67 -1.39 2.37
N ALA A 112 -0.74 -2.36 2.36
CA ALA A 112 -0.13 -2.89 3.59
C ALA A 112 0.82 -1.88 4.25
N THR A 113 1.42 -1.01 3.46
CA THR A 113 2.34 0.03 3.92
C THR A 113 1.63 1.02 4.83
N ASN A 114 2.33 1.50 5.83
CA ASN A 114 1.76 2.36 6.87
C ASN A 114 1.33 3.74 6.34
N SER A 115 0.30 4.31 6.98
CA SER A 115 -0.32 5.57 6.55
C SER A 115 0.60 6.79 6.64
N PHE A 116 1.63 6.77 7.50
CA PHE A 116 2.62 7.84 7.53
C PHE A 116 3.35 7.95 6.20
N VAL A 117 3.80 6.82 5.63
CA VAL A 117 4.48 6.79 4.34
C VAL A 117 3.51 7.10 3.20
N THR A 118 2.31 6.51 3.22
CA THR A 118 1.44 6.45 2.04
C THR A 118 0.42 7.59 1.92
N ALA A 119 0.08 8.30 2.99
CA ALA A 119 -0.90 9.38 2.92
C ALA A 119 -0.49 10.53 1.96
N PRO A 120 0.78 11.01 1.92
CA PRO A 120 1.21 11.97 0.91
C PRO A 120 1.15 11.41 -0.53
N ILE A 121 1.38 10.10 -0.69
CA ILE A 121 1.31 9.44 -2.01
C ILE A 121 -0.14 9.40 -2.51
N ALA A 122 -1.09 9.04 -1.64
CA ALA A 122 -2.51 9.07 -1.99
C ALA A 122 -2.97 10.48 -2.42
N ARG A 123 -2.51 11.52 -1.73
CA ARG A 123 -2.77 12.92 -2.12
C ARG A 123 -2.18 13.27 -3.49
N GLU A 124 -0.99 12.77 -3.82
CA GLU A 124 -0.34 12.99 -5.11
C GLU A 124 -1.13 12.37 -6.28
N PHE A 125 -1.79 11.24 -6.03
CA PHE A 125 -2.74 10.64 -6.99
C PHE A 125 -4.11 11.33 -7.01
N GLY A 126 -4.43 12.18 -6.03
CA GLY A 126 -5.75 12.79 -5.88
C GLY A 126 -6.82 11.80 -5.40
N VAL A 127 -6.43 10.66 -4.84
CA VAL A 127 -7.38 9.67 -4.30
C VAL A 127 -7.81 10.10 -2.89
N PRO A 128 -9.14 10.28 -2.65
CA PRO A 128 -9.62 10.89 -1.42
C PRO A 128 -9.56 9.96 -0.21
N HIS A 129 -9.52 8.64 -0.44
CA HIS A 129 -9.53 7.67 0.65
C HIS A 129 -8.29 6.79 0.62
N LEU A 130 -7.71 6.59 1.81
CA LEU A 130 -6.58 5.71 2.04
C LEU A 130 -6.94 4.69 3.12
N ILE A 131 -6.78 3.42 2.79
CA ILE A 131 -6.95 2.27 3.69
C ILE A 131 -5.56 1.63 3.82
N ALA A 132 -4.87 1.98 4.88
CA ALA A 132 -3.47 1.59 5.11
C ALA A 132 -3.30 0.94 6.48
N THR A 133 -2.15 0.37 6.77
CA THR A 133 -1.78 0.03 8.15
C THR A 133 -1.57 1.31 8.95
N GLU A 134 -2.22 1.43 10.11
CA GLU A 134 -2.14 2.65 10.93
C GLU A 134 -1.05 2.53 12.00
N PRO A 135 -0.02 3.39 12.00
CA PRO A 135 0.90 3.49 13.11
C PRO A 135 0.20 4.05 14.35
N GLU A 136 0.40 3.43 15.52
CA GLU A 136 -0.13 3.97 16.77
C GLU A 136 0.58 5.28 17.12
N ALA A 137 -0.21 6.31 17.46
CA ALA A 137 0.30 7.59 17.96
C ALA A 137 -0.30 7.91 19.32
N ARG A 138 0.53 8.46 20.23
CA ARG A 138 0.12 8.99 21.53
C ARG A 138 0.78 10.34 21.76
N ASP A 139 0.03 11.30 22.22
CA ASP A 139 0.50 12.67 22.47
C ASP A 139 1.27 13.28 21.28
N GLY A 140 0.79 12.99 20.04
CA GLY A 140 1.37 13.51 18.82
C GLY A 140 2.68 12.82 18.37
N ARG A 141 3.07 11.70 18.99
CA ARG A 141 4.26 10.90 18.64
C ARG A 141 3.89 9.47 18.32
N PHE A 142 4.58 8.88 17.34
CA PHE A 142 4.44 7.47 17.05
C PHE A 142 5.05 6.61 18.16
N THR A 143 4.41 5.48 18.46
CA THR A 143 4.86 4.54 19.50
C THR A 143 5.70 3.40 18.99
N GLY A 144 5.79 3.23 17.66
CA GLY A 144 6.42 2.08 17.01
C GLY A 144 5.54 0.85 16.93
N ARG A 145 4.26 0.97 17.31
CA ARG A 145 3.26 -0.10 17.25
C ARG A 145 2.20 0.21 16.21
N VAL A 146 1.41 -0.81 15.88
CA VAL A 146 0.24 -0.70 15.00
C VAL A 146 -1.01 -0.40 15.81
N ALA A 147 -1.85 0.49 15.30
CA ALA A 147 -3.20 0.71 15.79
C ALA A 147 -4.19 -0.18 15.01
N GLY A 148 -4.83 -1.11 15.71
CA GLY A 148 -5.84 -1.99 15.10
C GLY A 148 -5.28 -3.09 14.21
N THR A 149 -6.03 -3.47 13.17
CA THR A 149 -5.69 -4.55 12.26
C THR A 149 -4.75 -4.06 11.15
N PRO A 150 -3.59 -4.72 10.91
CA PRO A 150 -2.76 -4.45 9.75
C PRO A 150 -3.53 -4.65 8.43
N CYS A 151 -3.28 -3.79 7.45
CA CYS A 151 -3.92 -3.85 6.13
C CYS A 151 -3.18 -4.84 5.20
N PHE A 152 -3.08 -6.10 5.60
CA PHE A 152 -2.36 -7.16 4.91
C PHE A 152 -3.21 -8.41 4.77
N ARG A 153 -3.24 -9.03 3.57
CA ARG A 153 -4.05 -10.22 3.24
C ARG A 153 -5.52 -10.05 3.65
N GLU A 154 -6.05 -10.93 4.50
CA GLU A 154 -7.42 -10.86 5.03
C GLU A 154 -7.68 -9.56 5.80
N GLY A 155 -6.63 -8.94 6.33
CA GLY A 155 -6.70 -7.62 6.96
C GLY A 155 -7.12 -6.53 5.97
N LYS A 156 -6.78 -6.61 4.67
CA LYS A 156 -7.29 -5.69 3.65
C LYS A 156 -8.81 -5.78 3.55
N ILE A 157 -9.37 -7.00 3.54
CA ILE A 157 -10.83 -7.20 3.50
C ILE A 157 -11.49 -6.52 4.69
N ARG A 158 -11.02 -6.84 5.92
CA ARG A 158 -11.59 -6.26 7.14
C ARG A 158 -11.54 -4.73 7.11
N ARG A 159 -10.41 -4.15 6.71
CA ARG A 159 -10.23 -2.71 6.65
C ARG A 159 -11.12 -2.04 5.59
N VAL A 160 -11.33 -2.68 4.43
CA VAL A 160 -12.28 -2.23 3.40
C VAL A 160 -13.71 -2.31 3.91
N ASP A 161 -14.09 -3.43 4.54
CA ASP A 161 -15.44 -3.61 5.09
C ASP A 161 -15.72 -2.57 6.21
N ASP A 162 -14.77 -2.33 7.13
CA ASP A 162 -14.89 -1.31 8.19
C ASP A 162 -15.03 0.11 7.60
N TRP A 163 -14.25 0.44 6.58
CA TRP A 163 -14.32 1.73 5.88
C TRP A 163 -15.66 1.93 5.20
N LEU A 164 -16.16 0.92 4.48
CA LEU A 164 -17.47 0.98 3.83
C LEU A 164 -18.60 1.06 4.86
N ALA A 165 -18.53 0.29 5.95
CA ALA A 165 -19.50 0.32 7.03
C ALA A 165 -19.58 1.71 7.69
N GLY A 166 -18.44 2.42 7.83
CA GLY A 166 -18.42 3.80 8.30
C GLY A 166 -19.20 4.79 7.42
N MET A 167 -19.47 4.41 6.17
CA MET A 167 -20.34 5.15 5.22
C MET A 167 -21.74 4.55 5.07
N GLY A 168 -22.10 3.57 5.92
CA GLY A 168 -23.36 2.85 5.83
C GLY A 168 -23.49 1.96 4.59
N ARG A 169 -22.39 1.45 4.05
CA ARG A 169 -22.31 0.65 2.82
C ARG A 169 -21.62 -0.68 3.05
N ARG A 170 -21.81 -1.60 2.10
CA ARG A 170 -21.09 -2.87 1.97
C ARG A 170 -20.56 -3.01 0.55
N LEU A 171 -19.60 -3.90 0.33
CA LEU A 171 -19.01 -4.13 -0.98
C LEU A 171 -20.05 -4.57 -2.03
N GLU A 172 -21.05 -5.33 -1.60
CA GLU A 172 -22.12 -5.83 -2.45
C GLU A 172 -23.11 -4.75 -2.92
N ASP A 173 -23.11 -3.57 -2.28
CA ASP A 173 -24.02 -2.45 -2.61
C ASP A 173 -23.55 -1.68 -3.87
N PHE A 174 -22.37 -1.99 -4.41
CA PHE A 174 -21.85 -1.36 -5.62
C PHE A 174 -22.26 -2.14 -6.88
N ASP A 175 -22.67 -1.41 -7.92
CA ASP A 175 -23.03 -1.99 -9.22
C ASP A 175 -21.81 -2.69 -9.85
N ASP A 176 -20.66 -2.07 -9.72
CA ASP A 176 -19.36 -2.66 -10.08
C ASP A 176 -18.27 -2.28 -9.07
N SER A 177 -17.31 -3.18 -8.88
CA SER A 177 -16.19 -2.97 -7.95
C SER A 177 -14.91 -3.51 -8.57
N HIS A 178 -13.91 -2.65 -8.69
CA HIS A 178 -12.59 -2.99 -9.21
C HIS A 178 -11.57 -3.08 -8.06
N PHE A 179 -10.64 -4.02 -8.16
CA PHE A 179 -9.43 -4.00 -7.37
C PHE A 179 -8.23 -4.34 -8.25
N TYR A 180 -7.22 -3.48 -8.20
CA TYR A 180 -5.98 -3.55 -8.96
C TYR A 180 -4.84 -3.91 -8.02
N SER A 181 -4.09 -4.99 -8.31
CA SER A 181 -2.95 -5.43 -7.49
C SER A 181 -1.94 -6.23 -8.31
N ASP A 182 -0.68 -6.16 -7.88
CA ASP A 182 0.45 -6.95 -8.42
C ASP A 182 0.70 -8.25 -7.62
N SER A 183 0.16 -8.37 -6.41
CA SER A 183 0.59 -9.37 -5.42
C SER A 183 -0.41 -10.48 -5.18
N HIS A 184 0.09 -11.73 -5.13
CA HIS A 184 -0.69 -12.89 -4.67
C HIS A 184 -1.17 -12.76 -3.22
N ASN A 185 -0.51 -11.93 -2.39
CA ASN A 185 -0.98 -11.64 -1.03
C ASN A 185 -2.34 -10.94 -1.01
N ASP A 186 -2.76 -10.37 -2.13
CA ASP A 186 -4.04 -9.68 -2.29
C ASP A 186 -5.17 -10.55 -2.86
N LEU A 187 -4.89 -11.83 -3.13
CA LEU A 187 -5.92 -12.78 -3.59
C LEU A 187 -7.20 -12.75 -2.75
N PRO A 188 -7.15 -12.67 -1.40
CA PRO A 188 -8.38 -12.60 -0.60
C PRO A 188 -9.29 -11.42 -0.97
N LEU A 189 -8.76 -10.24 -1.28
CA LEU A 189 -9.56 -9.08 -1.70
C LEU A 189 -9.91 -9.11 -3.19
N LEU A 190 -8.98 -9.59 -4.06
CA LEU A 190 -9.26 -9.79 -5.50
C LEU A 190 -10.46 -10.72 -5.73
N GLU A 191 -10.61 -11.74 -4.89
CA GLU A 191 -11.74 -12.69 -4.95
C GLU A 191 -13.08 -12.09 -4.52
N ARG A 192 -13.08 -10.98 -3.79
CA ARG A 192 -14.28 -10.32 -3.25
C ARG A 192 -14.89 -9.30 -4.21
N VAL A 193 -14.07 -8.70 -5.07
CA VAL A 193 -14.55 -7.68 -6.02
C VAL A 193 -15.13 -8.29 -7.29
N ARG A 194 -15.98 -7.55 -7.99
CA ARG A 194 -16.60 -8.00 -9.26
C ARG A 194 -15.60 -7.98 -10.42
N ARG A 195 -14.62 -7.09 -10.39
CA ARG A 195 -13.62 -6.86 -11.45
C ARG A 195 -12.20 -6.90 -10.87
N PRO A 196 -11.67 -8.07 -10.53
CA PRO A 196 -10.27 -8.21 -10.18
C PRO A 196 -9.40 -7.95 -11.41
N VAL A 197 -8.30 -7.20 -11.22
CA VAL A 197 -7.33 -6.88 -12.29
C VAL A 197 -5.92 -7.07 -11.75
N ALA A 198 -5.16 -7.96 -12.38
CA ALA A 198 -3.75 -8.15 -12.06
C ALA A 198 -2.90 -7.10 -12.81
N VAL A 199 -2.06 -6.38 -12.09
CA VAL A 199 -1.20 -5.30 -12.63
C VAL A 199 0.25 -5.72 -12.49
N ASP A 200 0.97 -5.90 -13.60
CA ASP A 200 2.38 -6.33 -13.57
C ASP A 200 2.65 -7.44 -12.52
N PRO A 201 1.82 -8.52 -12.47
CA PRO A 201 1.68 -9.40 -11.33
C PRO A 201 2.92 -10.24 -11.05
N ASP A 202 3.10 -10.58 -9.77
CA ASP A 202 4.04 -11.62 -9.37
C ASP A 202 3.69 -12.98 -10.02
N PRO A 203 4.63 -13.95 -10.08
CA PRO A 203 4.39 -15.22 -10.78
C PRO A 203 3.19 -16.02 -10.24
N GLN A 204 2.87 -15.90 -8.94
CA GLN A 204 1.76 -16.63 -8.32
C GLN A 204 0.43 -15.98 -8.70
N LEU A 205 0.33 -14.65 -8.64
CA LEU A 205 -0.86 -13.93 -9.08
C LEU A 205 -1.06 -14.06 -10.60
N ALA A 206 0.02 -14.04 -11.40
CA ALA A 206 -0.07 -14.25 -12.85
C ALA A 206 -0.68 -15.62 -13.18
N ALA A 207 -0.23 -16.69 -12.51
CA ALA A 207 -0.76 -18.03 -12.69
C ALA A 207 -2.25 -18.11 -12.29
N GLU A 208 -2.62 -17.48 -11.18
CA GLU A 208 -3.99 -17.46 -10.69
C GLU A 208 -4.92 -16.63 -11.60
N ALA A 209 -4.45 -15.47 -12.08
CA ALA A 209 -5.17 -14.65 -13.04
C ALA A 209 -5.45 -15.42 -14.35
N ALA A 210 -4.45 -16.12 -14.86
CA ALA A 210 -4.62 -16.97 -16.05
C ALA A 210 -5.64 -18.10 -15.81
N ARG A 211 -5.57 -18.78 -14.67
CA ARG A 211 -6.50 -19.85 -14.29
C ARG A 211 -7.96 -19.37 -14.18
N ARG A 212 -8.17 -18.15 -13.69
CA ARG A 212 -9.49 -17.57 -13.47
C ARG A 212 -10.00 -16.70 -14.63
N GLY A 213 -9.18 -16.44 -15.64
CA GLY A 213 -9.51 -15.54 -16.73
C GLY A 213 -9.58 -14.06 -16.30
N TRP A 214 -8.83 -13.68 -15.28
CA TRP A 214 -8.76 -12.28 -14.84
C TRP A 214 -7.89 -11.45 -15.81
N PRO A 215 -8.28 -10.19 -16.08
CA PRO A 215 -7.44 -9.30 -16.88
C PRO A 215 -6.05 -9.09 -16.25
N VAL A 216 -5.04 -9.11 -17.10
CA VAL A 216 -3.67 -8.71 -16.74
C VAL A 216 -3.33 -7.48 -17.56
N ILE A 217 -2.88 -6.42 -16.88
CA ILE A 217 -2.47 -5.16 -17.52
C ILE A 217 -1.08 -4.75 -17.04
N THR A 218 -0.45 -3.82 -17.76
CA THR A 218 0.78 -3.16 -17.31
C THR A 218 0.53 -1.67 -17.14
N LEU A 219 1.17 -1.09 -16.15
CA LEU A 219 1.20 0.36 -15.88
C LEU A 219 2.63 0.94 -15.99
N ARG A 220 3.60 0.12 -16.46
CA ARG A 220 5.02 0.50 -16.66
C ARG A 220 5.22 1.29 -17.94
#